data_50f070879b9f2c196795ab5b5e66cabb
#
_entry.id   50f070879b9f2c196795ab5b5e66cabb
#
_cell.length_a   1.000
_cell.length_b   1.000
_cell.length_c   1.000
_cell.angle_alpha   90.00
_cell.angle_beta   90.00
_cell.angle_gamma   90.00
#
_symmetry.space_group_name_H-M   'P 1'
#
loop_
_entity.id
_entity.type
_entity.pdbx_description
1 polymer ?
#
loop_
_entity_poly.entity_id
_entity_poly.type
_entity_poly.pdbx_seq_one_letter_code
_entity_poly.pdbx_strand_id
1 'polypeptide(L)'
;ENTPPGSHGVLFNPSLAGGSAQEPSPDLKGGFMGLSLGNTREDLVRATMEGVAMALRKTLDILKSQVEIKGDMLLCGGCSKSAIWRHIFADIYNMPVIKTNIDQDAASLGAAALAANACGLWYGYDRIHEIHKLEDSLVPDPKTNAYYEKLLKIYGEWTDSLAKLGEEMSQIH
;
A
#
# COMPACT_ATOMS: atom_id res chain seq x y z
N GLU A 1 -4.79 13.85 -11.12
CA GLU A 1 -4.06 14.93 -10.37
C GLU A 1 -5.01 15.91 -9.67
N ASN A 2 -6.21 16.13 -10.19
CA ASN A 2 -7.15 17.12 -9.66
C ASN A 2 -8.05 16.61 -8.53
N THR A 3 -8.08 15.31 -8.26
CA THR A 3 -8.88 14.72 -7.18
C THR A 3 -8.14 14.88 -5.85
N PRO A 4 -8.77 15.43 -4.81
CA PRO A 4 -8.13 15.61 -3.51
C PRO A 4 -7.94 14.29 -2.76
N PRO A 5 -7.07 14.25 -1.72
CA PRO A 5 -7.00 13.17 -0.78
C PRO A 5 -8.38 12.77 -0.23
N GLY A 6 -8.66 11.47 -0.17
CA GLY A 6 -9.96 10.93 0.24
C GLY A 6 -11.02 10.91 -0.85
N SER A 7 -10.64 11.21 -2.11
CA SER A 7 -11.46 10.92 -3.30
C SER A 7 -12.91 11.41 -3.20
N HIS A 8 -13.12 12.62 -2.66
CA HIS A 8 -14.44 13.19 -2.36
C HIS A 8 -15.35 12.25 -1.54
N GLY A 9 -14.76 11.49 -0.60
CA GLY A 9 -15.48 10.61 0.31
C GLY A 9 -15.67 9.18 -0.21
N VAL A 10 -15.09 8.83 -1.35
CA VAL A 10 -15.12 7.45 -1.87
C VAL A 10 -13.96 6.65 -1.27
N LEU A 11 -14.27 5.51 -0.69
CA LEU A 11 -13.31 4.51 -0.22
C LEU A 11 -13.37 3.25 -1.09
N PHE A 12 -12.25 2.57 -1.21
CA PHE A 12 -12.14 1.30 -1.94
C PHE A 12 -11.46 0.23 -1.09
N ASN A 13 -12.07 -0.95 -0.98
CA ASN A 13 -11.44 -2.13 -0.39
C ASN A 13 -10.95 -3.06 -1.52
N PRO A 14 -9.64 -3.40 -1.57
CA PRO A 14 -9.05 -4.16 -2.67
C PRO A 14 -9.20 -5.69 -2.55
N SER A 15 -9.93 -6.23 -1.56
CA SER A 15 -10.03 -7.67 -1.28
C SER A 15 -10.88 -8.41 -2.32
N LEU A 16 -10.59 -8.22 -3.62
CA LEU A 16 -11.35 -8.81 -4.74
C LEU A 16 -11.23 -10.35 -4.80
N ALA A 17 -10.13 -10.90 -4.32
CA ALA A 17 -9.88 -12.34 -4.27
C ALA A 17 -10.24 -12.97 -2.90
N GLY A 18 -10.79 -12.18 -1.99
CA GLY A 18 -11.02 -12.56 -0.60
C GLY A 18 -10.06 -11.87 0.36
N GLY A 19 -10.28 -12.02 1.66
CA GLY A 19 -9.40 -11.49 2.69
C GLY A 19 -8.07 -12.26 2.78
N SER A 20 -7.01 -11.55 3.09
CA SER A 20 -5.69 -12.12 3.40
C SER A 20 -5.63 -12.60 4.86
N ALA A 21 -4.49 -13.16 5.27
CA ALA A 21 -4.28 -13.61 6.65
C ALA A 21 -4.34 -12.48 7.70
N GLN A 22 -4.23 -11.22 7.28
CA GLN A 22 -4.34 -10.04 8.15
C GLN A 22 -5.77 -9.48 8.20
N GLU A 23 -6.66 -10.00 7.37
CA GLU A 23 -8.05 -9.55 7.30
C GLU A 23 -8.94 -10.37 8.25
N PRO A 24 -10.08 -9.80 8.70
CA PRO A 24 -10.95 -10.48 9.67
C PRO A 24 -11.56 -11.78 9.15
N SER A 25 -11.71 -11.93 7.84
CA SER A 25 -12.34 -13.11 7.23
C SER A 25 -11.80 -13.35 5.82
N PRO A 26 -11.62 -14.61 5.40
CA PRO A 26 -11.31 -14.98 4.02
C PRO A 26 -12.46 -14.67 3.06
N ASP A 27 -13.69 -14.56 3.56
CA ASP A 27 -14.90 -14.27 2.77
C ASP A 27 -15.10 -12.77 2.52
N LEU A 28 -14.21 -11.91 3.05
CA LEU A 28 -14.18 -10.49 2.75
C LEU A 28 -14.10 -10.27 1.23
N LYS A 29 -14.95 -9.37 0.73
CA LYS A 29 -14.97 -8.99 -0.69
C LYS A 29 -14.63 -7.53 -0.87
N GLY A 30 -14.00 -7.22 -2.01
CA GLY A 30 -13.69 -5.84 -2.39
C GLY A 30 -14.95 -5.07 -2.78
N GLY A 31 -14.85 -3.74 -2.70
CA GLY A 31 -15.95 -2.87 -3.06
C GLY A 31 -15.63 -1.39 -2.91
N PHE A 32 -16.57 -0.56 -3.33
CA PHE A 32 -16.55 0.88 -3.10
C PHE A 32 -17.61 1.27 -2.06
N MET A 33 -17.28 2.25 -1.22
CA MET A 33 -18.18 2.89 -0.28
C MET A 33 -18.18 4.40 -0.49
N GLY A 34 -19.31 5.06 -0.19
CA GLY A 34 -19.40 6.52 -0.23
C GLY A 34 -19.68 7.10 -1.61
N LEU A 35 -20.12 6.28 -2.58
CA LEU A 35 -20.47 6.74 -3.93
C LEU A 35 -21.67 7.70 -3.89
N SER A 36 -21.56 8.79 -4.64
CA SER A 36 -22.61 9.78 -4.85
C SER A 36 -22.74 10.12 -6.33
N LEU A 37 -23.82 10.80 -6.71
CA LEU A 37 -24.04 11.24 -8.10
C LEU A 37 -22.98 12.25 -8.59
N GLY A 38 -22.27 12.90 -7.68
CA GLY A 38 -21.24 13.89 -8.02
C GLY A 38 -19.86 13.28 -8.22
N ASN A 39 -19.66 11.99 -7.94
CA ASN A 39 -18.36 11.37 -8.11
C ASN A 39 -18.02 11.15 -9.58
N THR A 40 -16.73 11.33 -9.88
CA THR A 40 -16.17 11.18 -11.21
C THR A 40 -15.37 9.88 -11.32
N ARG A 41 -14.96 9.54 -12.54
CA ARG A 41 -14.05 8.43 -12.78
C ARG A 41 -12.70 8.62 -12.06
N GLU A 42 -12.23 9.85 -11.98
CA GLU A 42 -10.98 10.22 -11.34
C GLU A 42 -11.04 9.95 -9.83
N ASP A 43 -12.21 10.15 -9.21
CA ASP A 43 -12.43 9.82 -7.80
C ASP A 43 -12.32 8.32 -7.56
N LEU A 44 -12.92 7.49 -8.42
CA LEU A 44 -12.82 6.03 -8.33
C LEU A 44 -11.39 5.55 -8.50
N VAL A 45 -10.65 6.11 -9.47
CA VAL A 45 -9.24 5.76 -9.70
C VAL A 45 -8.40 6.12 -8.47
N ARG A 46 -8.56 7.34 -7.94
CA ARG A 46 -7.83 7.76 -6.74
C ARG A 46 -8.23 6.93 -5.53
N ALA A 47 -9.52 6.68 -5.30
CA ALA A 47 -10.00 5.81 -4.22
C ALA A 47 -9.37 4.41 -4.29
N THR A 48 -9.23 3.87 -5.50
CA THR A 48 -8.56 2.57 -5.72
C THR A 48 -7.09 2.62 -5.27
N MET A 49 -6.37 3.67 -5.62
CA MET A 49 -4.97 3.85 -5.21
C MET A 49 -4.85 3.99 -3.69
N GLU A 50 -5.68 4.84 -3.09
CA GLU A 50 -5.73 5.05 -1.65
C GLU A 50 -6.12 3.78 -0.88
N GLY A 51 -7.12 3.04 -1.37
CA GLY A 51 -7.58 1.79 -0.76
C GLY A 51 -6.51 0.70 -0.73
N VAL A 52 -5.72 0.57 -1.81
CA VAL A 52 -4.56 -0.34 -1.83
C VAL A 52 -3.52 0.08 -0.78
N ALA A 53 -3.20 1.38 -0.69
CA ALA A 53 -2.24 1.86 0.29
C ALA A 53 -2.76 1.71 1.74
N MET A 54 -4.06 1.92 1.99
CA MET A 54 -4.69 1.72 3.31
C MET A 54 -4.68 0.24 3.74
N ALA A 55 -4.97 -0.68 2.81
CA ALA A 55 -4.91 -2.11 3.09
C ALA A 55 -3.48 -2.56 3.46
N LEU A 56 -2.48 -2.08 2.72
CA LEU A 56 -1.07 -2.38 3.00
C LEU A 56 -0.58 -1.69 4.30
N ARG A 57 -1.13 -0.52 4.66
CA ARG A 57 -0.81 0.15 5.93
C ARG A 57 -1.13 -0.73 7.13
N LYS A 58 -2.20 -1.51 7.09
CA LYS A 58 -2.55 -2.48 8.15
C LYS A 58 -1.41 -3.49 8.38
N THR A 59 -0.81 -3.99 7.30
CA THR A 59 0.37 -4.88 7.39
C THR A 59 1.57 -4.16 8.01
N LEU A 60 1.81 -2.91 7.64
CA LEU A 60 2.87 -2.10 8.23
C LEU A 60 2.67 -1.89 9.73
N ASP A 61 1.44 -1.62 10.17
CA ASP A 61 1.12 -1.41 11.58
C ASP A 61 1.34 -2.69 12.41
N ILE A 62 1.02 -3.87 11.84
CA ILE A 62 1.35 -5.16 12.44
C ILE A 62 2.87 -5.32 12.56
N LEU A 63 3.63 -5.03 11.52
CA LEU A 63 5.09 -5.09 11.55
C LEU A 63 5.67 -4.14 12.60
N LYS A 64 5.19 -2.90 12.66
CA LYS A 64 5.61 -1.90 13.67
C LYS A 64 5.32 -2.35 15.11
N SER A 65 4.30 -3.19 15.32
CA SER A 65 4.01 -3.76 16.64
C SER A 65 5.00 -4.85 17.07
N GLN A 66 5.70 -5.47 16.12
CA GLN A 66 6.64 -6.56 16.37
C GLN A 66 8.11 -6.11 16.40
N VAL A 67 8.45 -5.13 15.56
CA VAL A 67 9.82 -4.64 15.40
C VAL A 67 9.85 -3.13 15.23
N GLU A 68 10.94 -2.51 15.66
CA GLU A 68 11.20 -1.10 15.36
C GLU A 68 11.60 -0.95 13.90
N ILE A 69 10.75 -0.29 13.10
CA ILE A 69 11.05 0.02 11.70
C ILE A 69 11.74 1.39 11.65
N LYS A 70 12.95 1.40 11.13
CA LYS A 70 13.78 2.61 10.97
C LYS A 70 14.03 2.89 9.49
N GLY A 71 14.18 4.18 9.19
CA GLY A 71 14.54 4.66 7.86
C GLY A 71 13.35 4.89 6.94
N ASP A 72 13.69 5.08 5.67
CA ASP A 72 12.74 5.42 4.62
C ASP A 72 12.14 4.17 3.99
N MET A 73 10.95 4.31 3.42
CA MET A 73 10.31 3.23 2.67
C MET A 73 10.81 3.22 1.24
N LEU A 74 11.42 2.13 0.82
CA LEU A 74 11.73 1.90 -0.58
C LEU A 74 10.49 1.38 -1.31
N LEU A 75 9.98 2.16 -2.27
CA LEU A 75 8.89 1.76 -3.14
C LEU A 75 9.45 1.24 -4.47
N CYS A 76 9.13 -0.02 -4.79
CA CYS A 76 9.53 -0.71 -6.02
C CYS A 76 8.32 -1.09 -6.87
N GLY A 77 8.58 -1.49 -8.11
CA GLY A 77 7.55 -1.94 -9.04
C GLY A 77 6.86 -0.78 -9.77
N GLY A 78 5.72 -1.07 -10.38
CA GLY A 78 4.98 -0.09 -11.20
C GLY A 78 4.55 1.16 -10.43
N CYS A 79 4.24 1.03 -9.15
CA CYS A 79 3.81 2.15 -8.31
C CYS A 79 4.91 3.19 -8.11
N SER A 80 6.19 2.78 -8.08
CA SER A 80 7.32 3.70 -7.89
C SER A 80 7.46 4.73 -8.99
N LYS A 81 6.99 4.43 -10.21
CA LYS A 81 7.05 5.34 -11.37
C LYS A 81 6.07 6.50 -11.29
N SER A 82 4.99 6.36 -10.53
CA SER A 82 3.95 7.38 -10.39
C SER A 82 4.21 8.26 -9.16
N ALA A 83 4.40 9.56 -9.38
CA ALA A 83 4.54 10.53 -8.27
C ALA A 83 3.30 10.53 -7.36
N ILE A 84 2.10 10.39 -7.93
CA ILE A 84 0.84 10.33 -7.17
C ILE A 84 0.83 9.11 -6.23
N TRP A 85 1.23 7.93 -6.71
CA TRP A 85 1.35 6.74 -5.87
C TRP A 85 2.34 6.96 -4.73
N ARG A 86 3.52 7.54 -5.01
CA ARG A 86 4.54 7.79 -4.00
C ARG A 86 4.04 8.76 -2.92
N HIS A 87 3.32 9.83 -3.30
CA HIS A 87 2.69 10.74 -2.34
C HIS A 87 1.63 10.04 -1.49
N ILE A 88 0.73 9.26 -2.10
CA ILE A 88 -0.29 8.50 -1.38
C ILE A 88 0.35 7.58 -0.33
N PHE A 89 1.40 6.84 -0.71
CA PHE A 89 2.11 5.99 0.24
C PHE A 89 2.80 6.78 1.35
N ALA A 90 3.52 7.86 1.01
CA ALA A 90 4.19 8.70 2.01
C ALA A 90 3.18 9.23 3.04
N ASP A 91 2.06 9.78 2.57
CA ASP A 91 1.06 10.43 3.41
C ASP A 91 0.28 9.42 4.26
N ILE A 92 -0.14 8.28 3.69
CA ILE A 92 -0.88 7.23 4.44
C ILE A 92 0.03 6.53 5.46
N TYR A 93 1.31 6.31 5.13
CA TYR A 93 2.23 5.58 6.00
C TYR A 93 2.93 6.46 7.02
N ASN A 94 2.86 7.78 6.85
CA ASN A 94 3.61 8.78 7.61
C ASN A 94 5.11 8.45 7.64
N MET A 95 5.66 8.11 6.49
CA MET A 95 7.06 7.75 6.31
C MET A 95 7.60 8.34 5.00
N PRO A 96 8.86 8.78 4.96
CA PRO A 96 9.47 9.14 3.69
C PRO A 96 9.46 7.95 2.73
N VAL A 97 9.14 8.21 1.47
CA VAL A 97 9.16 7.21 0.39
C VAL A 97 10.29 7.56 -0.56
N ILE A 98 11.20 6.62 -0.74
CA ILE A 98 12.31 6.73 -1.69
C ILE A 98 12.08 5.87 -2.93
N LYS A 99 12.55 6.38 -4.05
CA LYS A 99 12.62 5.68 -5.34
C LYS A 99 14.08 5.54 -5.73
N THR A 100 14.44 4.37 -6.24
CA THR A 100 15.78 4.10 -6.77
C THR A 100 15.70 3.76 -8.26
N ASN A 101 16.87 3.62 -8.89
CA ASN A 101 17.01 3.14 -10.27
C ASN A 101 16.51 1.70 -10.49
N ILE A 102 16.23 0.96 -9.43
CA ILE A 102 15.73 -0.43 -9.48
C ILE A 102 14.22 -0.43 -9.27
N ASP A 103 13.46 -0.09 -10.30
CA ASP A 103 12.00 -0.05 -10.27
C ASP A 103 11.37 -1.45 -10.33
N GLN A 104 11.24 -1.97 -11.55
CA GLN A 104 10.59 -3.24 -11.83
C GLN A 104 11.51 -4.44 -11.64
N ASP A 105 12.81 -4.20 -11.58
CA ASP A 105 13.82 -5.25 -11.51
C ASP A 105 14.21 -5.65 -10.09
N ALA A 106 13.52 -5.13 -9.07
CA ALA A 106 13.82 -5.42 -7.67
C ALA A 106 13.73 -6.92 -7.34
N ALA A 107 12.71 -7.62 -7.86
CA ALA A 107 12.58 -9.06 -7.66
C ALA A 107 13.68 -9.84 -8.38
N SER A 108 14.03 -9.45 -9.61
CA SER A 108 15.11 -10.06 -10.39
C SER A 108 16.47 -9.83 -9.74
N LEU A 109 16.71 -8.63 -9.22
CA LEU A 109 17.92 -8.31 -8.45
C LEU A 109 18.02 -9.17 -7.18
N GLY A 110 16.91 -9.31 -6.46
CA GLY A 110 16.86 -10.17 -5.26
C GLY A 110 17.17 -11.63 -5.60
N ALA A 111 16.57 -12.18 -6.64
CA ALA A 111 16.85 -13.54 -7.11
C ALA A 111 18.32 -13.70 -7.55
N ALA A 112 18.86 -12.74 -8.28
CA ALA A 112 20.26 -12.74 -8.71
C ALA A 112 21.23 -12.66 -7.51
N ALA A 113 20.90 -11.86 -6.50
CA ALA A 113 21.70 -11.74 -5.28
C ALA A 113 21.73 -13.07 -4.47
N LEU A 114 20.55 -13.73 -4.36
CA LEU A 114 20.49 -15.06 -3.73
C LEU A 114 21.33 -16.09 -4.48
N ALA A 115 21.23 -16.15 -5.80
CA ALA A 115 22.01 -17.06 -6.63
C ALA A 115 23.51 -16.76 -6.53
N ALA A 116 23.91 -15.49 -6.62
CA ALA A 116 25.32 -15.07 -6.52
C ALA A 116 25.94 -15.43 -5.15
N ASN A 117 25.18 -15.29 -4.08
CA ASN A 117 25.62 -15.70 -2.74
C ASN A 117 25.74 -17.23 -2.64
N ALA A 118 24.75 -17.98 -3.13
CA ALA A 118 24.78 -19.44 -3.12
C ALA A 118 25.95 -20.04 -3.94
N CYS A 119 26.33 -19.39 -5.05
CA CYS A 119 27.46 -19.81 -5.88
C CYS A 119 28.82 -19.27 -5.39
N GLY A 120 28.89 -18.55 -4.28
CA GLY A 120 30.12 -17.97 -3.75
C GLY A 120 30.66 -16.78 -4.55
N LEU A 121 29.88 -16.20 -5.46
CA LEU A 121 30.24 -14.98 -6.20
C LEU A 121 30.11 -13.72 -5.33
N TRP A 122 29.20 -13.73 -4.38
CA TRP A 122 29.04 -12.69 -3.37
C TRP A 122 29.18 -13.27 -1.98
N TYR A 123 29.77 -12.49 -1.08
CA TYR A 123 29.91 -12.80 0.34
C TYR A 123 28.92 -11.91 1.14
N GLY A 124 27.62 -12.22 1.06
CA GLY A 124 26.55 -11.42 1.65
C GLY A 124 25.77 -10.60 0.62
N TYR A 125 25.00 -9.62 1.11
CA TYR A 125 24.05 -8.85 0.30
C TYR A 125 24.39 -7.37 0.20
N ASP A 126 25.50 -6.92 0.74
CA ASP A 126 25.89 -5.50 0.80
C ASP A 126 26.02 -4.85 -0.58
N ARG A 127 26.37 -5.65 -1.60
CA ARG A 127 26.41 -5.20 -2.99
C ARG A 127 25.08 -4.68 -3.53
N ILE A 128 23.96 -5.09 -2.94
CA ILE A 128 22.66 -4.55 -3.31
C ILE A 128 22.61 -3.05 -3.06
N HIS A 129 23.21 -2.56 -1.97
CA HIS A 129 23.26 -1.12 -1.66
C HIS A 129 24.11 -0.34 -2.66
N GLU A 130 25.15 -0.97 -3.25
CA GLU A 130 25.98 -0.33 -4.28
C GLU A 130 25.23 -0.18 -5.61
N ILE A 131 24.31 -1.12 -5.89
CA ILE A 131 23.52 -1.13 -7.13
C ILE A 131 22.35 -0.15 -7.04
N HIS A 132 21.71 -0.02 -5.87
CA HIS A 132 20.64 0.92 -5.64
C HIS A 132 21.17 2.36 -5.58
N LYS A 133 20.70 3.21 -6.51
CA LYS A 133 20.98 4.65 -6.52
C LYS A 133 19.70 5.39 -6.27
N LEU A 134 19.70 6.28 -5.30
CA LEU A 134 18.56 7.14 -5.01
C LEU A 134 18.28 8.05 -6.21
N GLU A 135 17.04 8.05 -6.68
CA GLU A 135 16.54 8.93 -7.75
C GLU A 135 15.61 10.01 -7.22
N ASP A 136 14.78 9.67 -6.24
CA ASP A 136 13.77 10.58 -5.70
C ASP A 136 13.43 10.22 -4.25
N SER A 137 13.03 11.22 -3.48
CA SER A 137 12.58 11.06 -2.10
C SER A 137 11.43 12.03 -1.83
N LEU A 138 10.33 11.50 -1.31
CA LEU A 138 9.14 12.26 -0.94
C LEU A 138 8.89 12.12 0.56
N VAL A 139 8.69 13.23 1.22
CA VAL A 139 8.30 13.25 2.64
C VAL A 139 6.77 13.38 2.76
N PRO A 140 6.15 12.82 3.81
CA PRO A 140 4.71 12.96 4.03
C PRO A 140 4.33 14.42 4.29
N ASP A 141 3.15 14.82 3.79
CA ASP A 141 2.52 16.07 4.22
C ASP A 141 1.74 15.85 5.53
N PRO A 142 2.11 16.55 6.64
CA PRO A 142 1.48 16.34 7.94
C PRO A 142 -0.04 16.58 7.96
N LYS A 143 -0.55 17.49 7.13
CA LYS A 143 -1.99 17.79 7.07
C LYS A 143 -2.73 16.65 6.37
N THR A 144 -2.20 16.19 5.26
CA THR A 144 -2.76 15.07 4.50
C THR A 144 -2.68 13.76 5.30
N ASN A 145 -1.56 13.53 6.00
CA ASN A 145 -1.44 12.39 6.90
C ASN A 145 -2.50 12.43 8.01
N ALA A 146 -2.68 13.57 8.70
CA ALA A 146 -3.69 13.70 9.75
C ALA A 146 -5.12 13.47 9.23
N TYR A 147 -5.39 13.76 7.96
CA TYR A 147 -6.64 13.44 7.31
C TYR A 147 -6.77 11.93 7.05
N TYR A 148 -5.74 11.29 6.51
CA TYR A 148 -5.74 9.84 6.28
C TYR A 148 -5.82 9.03 7.57
N GLU A 149 -5.24 9.47 8.67
CA GLU A 149 -5.39 8.80 9.98
C GLU A 149 -6.87 8.73 10.44
N LYS A 150 -7.69 9.72 10.08
CA LYS A 150 -9.14 9.67 10.33
C LYS A 150 -9.84 8.70 9.37
N LEU A 151 -9.46 8.71 8.10
CA LEU A 151 -10.03 7.79 7.11
C LEU A 151 -9.66 6.34 7.39
N LEU A 152 -8.44 6.05 7.89
CA LEU A 152 -8.01 4.70 8.26
C LEU A 152 -8.90 4.07 9.32
N LYS A 153 -9.42 4.86 10.27
CA LYS A 153 -10.39 4.37 11.26
C LYS A 153 -11.69 3.93 10.60
N ILE A 154 -12.25 4.80 9.76
CA ILE A 154 -13.48 4.50 9.00
C ILE A 154 -13.27 3.30 8.07
N TYR A 155 -12.13 3.24 7.41
CA TYR A 155 -11.74 2.13 6.55
C TYR A 155 -11.68 0.80 7.31
N GLY A 156 -11.12 0.79 8.53
CA GLY A 156 -11.08 -0.38 9.40
C GLY A 156 -12.49 -0.87 9.78
N GLU A 157 -13.35 0.02 10.29
CA GLU A 157 -14.74 -0.29 10.66
C GLU A 157 -15.55 -0.80 9.47
N TRP A 158 -15.33 -0.23 8.28
CA TRP A 158 -15.97 -0.69 7.06
C TRP A 158 -15.46 -2.07 6.64
N THR A 159 -14.16 -2.32 6.71
CA THR A 159 -13.56 -3.62 6.40
C THR A 159 -14.12 -4.72 7.31
N ASP A 160 -14.24 -4.45 8.62
CA ASP A 160 -14.83 -5.38 9.58
C ASP A 160 -16.31 -5.69 9.25
N SER A 161 -17.06 -4.67 8.84
CA SER A 161 -18.45 -4.83 8.40
C SER A 161 -18.55 -5.66 7.12
N LEU A 162 -17.68 -5.39 6.14
CA LEU A 162 -17.64 -6.17 4.90
C LEU A 162 -17.25 -7.64 5.15
N ALA A 163 -16.34 -7.91 6.08
CA ALA A 163 -15.95 -9.27 6.45
C ALA A 163 -17.15 -10.05 7.00
N LYS A 164 -17.90 -9.46 7.94
CA LYS A 164 -19.10 -10.05 8.49
C LYS A 164 -20.16 -10.34 7.43
N LEU A 165 -20.42 -9.37 6.55
CA LEU A 165 -21.39 -9.54 5.46
C LEU A 165 -20.91 -10.60 4.45
N GLY A 166 -19.61 -10.67 4.18
CA GLY A 166 -19.02 -11.71 3.34
C GLY A 166 -19.24 -13.12 3.89
N GLU A 167 -19.05 -13.30 5.21
CA GLU A 167 -19.32 -14.57 5.89
C GLU A 167 -20.81 -14.96 5.81
N GLU A 168 -21.72 -13.99 6.04
CA GLU A 168 -23.16 -14.24 5.93
C GLU A 168 -23.53 -14.61 4.49
N MET A 169 -22.97 -13.95 3.49
CA MET A 169 -23.21 -14.28 2.06
C MET A 169 -22.66 -15.64 1.65
N SER A 170 -21.50 -16.06 2.18
CA SER A 170 -20.90 -17.37 1.86
C SER A 170 -21.74 -18.55 2.34
N GLN A 171 -22.62 -18.33 3.34
CA GLN A 171 -23.54 -19.36 3.84
C GLN A 171 -24.79 -19.55 2.96
N ILE A 172 -25.04 -18.64 2.01
CA ILE A 172 -26.20 -18.69 1.13
C ILE A 172 -25.84 -19.37 -0.21
N HIS A 173 -24.56 -19.46 -0.52
CA HIS A 173 -24.03 -20.06 -1.75
C HIS A 173 -23.20 -21.30 -1.45
#